data_9879c5ccf31872b9f4e7645a1524cd40
#
_entry.id   9879c5ccf31872b9f4e7645a1524cd40
#
_cell.length_a   1.000
_cell.length_b   1.000
_cell.length_c   1.000
_cell.angle_alpha   90.00
_cell.angle_beta   90.00
_cell.angle_gamma   90.00
#
_symmetry.space_group_name_H-M   'P 1'
#
loop_
_entity.id
_entity.type
_entity.pdbx_description
1 polymer ?
#
loop_
_entity_poly.entity_id
_entity_poly.type
_entity_poly.pdbx_seq_one_letter_code
_entity_poly.pdbx_strand_id
1 'polypeptide(L)'
;MGSSEGWSVLTTRDPEEGRAALQQAYRRLRLPRPEVSRFELSLAGTAYGPLTAQRLRLIGWDSTGANDSTGLLRIGCVTHGRFLARSHRTEVTGGPAFLFPSGPYAARWKDLGLNTLTVEAAFVEDHARALIGRTDFRLEFTGHHPLTETHRKYWQATAGHVVEHVMVNRVAAASPLLLEQSLRGLATAVLQTFPNSFLEHGEDPHPSAPVHPAALRRAIAYIETHLAEPIGLPEIAAAARLSPRGLQ
;
A
#
# COMPACT_ATOMS: atom_id res chain seq x y z
N MET A 1 -26.15 -9.39 -7.31
CA MET A 1 -24.67 -9.30 -7.26
C MET A 1 -24.12 -10.43 -8.10
N GLY A 2 -23.47 -10.13 -9.22
CA GLY A 2 -22.78 -11.10 -10.06
C GLY A 2 -21.34 -11.27 -9.59
N SER A 3 -20.76 -12.45 -9.62
CA SER A 3 -19.32 -12.65 -9.42
C SER A 3 -18.67 -12.99 -10.75
N SER A 4 -17.70 -12.19 -11.18
CA SER A 4 -16.80 -12.53 -12.26
C SER A 4 -15.42 -12.78 -11.66
N GLU A 5 -14.92 -13.99 -11.84
CA GLU A 5 -13.55 -14.41 -11.49
C GLU A 5 -12.92 -13.70 -10.27
N GLY A 6 -13.48 -13.95 -9.07
CA GLY A 6 -12.94 -13.40 -7.81
C GLY A 6 -13.37 -11.97 -7.45
N TRP A 7 -14.12 -11.27 -8.31
CA TRP A 7 -14.69 -9.96 -8.03
C TRP A 7 -16.17 -10.06 -7.68
N SER A 8 -16.61 -9.37 -6.62
CA SER A 8 -18.03 -9.05 -6.44
C SER A 8 -18.35 -7.80 -7.23
N VAL A 9 -19.37 -7.86 -8.08
CA VAL A 9 -19.75 -6.75 -8.97
C VAL A 9 -21.17 -6.34 -8.71
N LEU A 10 -21.40 -5.04 -8.56
CA LEU A 10 -22.70 -4.38 -8.55
C LEU A 10 -22.75 -3.35 -9.66
N THR A 11 -23.80 -3.41 -10.49
CA THR A 11 -24.11 -2.36 -11.45
C THR A 11 -25.56 -1.94 -11.23
N THR A 12 -25.79 -0.64 -11.09
CA THR A 12 -27.14 -0.10 -10.90
C THR A 12 -27.32 1.25 -11.58
N ARG A 13 -28.56 1.54 -11.94
CA ARG A 13 -29.01 2.87 -12.40
C ARG A 13 -29.94 3.54 -11.39
N ASP A 14 -30.22 2.88 -10.27
CA ASP A 14 -30.96 3.47 -9.15
C ASP A 14 -30.00 4.25 -8.26
N PRO A 15 -30.18 5.57 -8.11
CA PRO A 15 -29.29 6.40 -7.31
C PRO A 15 -29.27 6.04 -5.82
N GLU A 16 -30.39 5.62 -5.23
CA GLU A 16 -30.44 5.24 -3.82
C GLU A 16 -29.76 3.90 -3.56
N GLU A 17 -29.97 2.91 -4.44
CA GLU A 17 -29.24 1.66 -4.39
C GLU A 17 -27.73 1.90 -4.54
N GLY A 18 -27.34 2.76 -5.48
CA GLY A 18 -25.94 3.13 -5.70
C GLY A 18 -25.33 3.83 -4.48
N ARG A 19 -26.06 4.74 -3.85
CA ARG A 19 -25.63 5.41 -2.63
C ARG A 19 -25.42 4.41 -1.49
N ALA A 20 -26.36 3.50 -1.30
CA ALA A 20 -26.27 2.46 -0.27
C ALA A 20 -25.07 1.53 -0.51
N ALA A 21 -24.83 1.11 -1.76
CA ALA A 21 -23.69 0.29 -2.12
C ALA A 21 -22.35 0.97 -1.86
N LEU A 22 -22.23 2.25 -2.21
CA LEU A 22 -21.00 3.03 -1.92
C LEU A 22 -20.78 3.17 -0.41
N GLN A 23 -21.80 3.41 0.39
CA GLN A 23 -21.69 3.49 1.85
C GLN A 23 -21.33 2.14 2.48
N GLN A 24 -21.79 1.04 1.91
CA GLN A 24 -21.38 -0.31 2.34
C GLN A 24 -19.94 -0.61 1.99
N ALA A 25 -19.47 -0.28 0.78
CA ALA A 25 -18.11 -0.51 0.32
C ALA A 25 -17.08 0.37 1.06
N TYR A 26 -17.47 1.60 1.37
CA TYR A 26 -16.66 2.59 2.08
C TYR A 26 -17.31 2.93 3.42
N ARG A 27 -17.15 2.07 4.42
CA ARG A 27 -17.89 2.10 5.71
C ARG A 27 -17.98 3.45 6.42
N ARG A 28 -17.05 4.37 6.14
CA ARG A 28 -17.01 5.72 6.73
C ARG A 28 -17.43 6.82 5.75
N LEU A 29 -17.91 6.43 4.57
CA LEU A 29 -18.32 7.37 3.54
C LEU A 29 -19.69 7.98 3.87
N ARG A 30 -19.74 9.31 3.89
CA ARG A 30 -20.96 10.07 4.02
C ARG A 30 -21.25 10.74 2.69
N LEU A 31 -22.42 10.47 2.12
CA LEU A 31 -22.88 10.98 0.83
C LEU A 31 -24.19 11.73 0.99
N PRO A 32 -24.40 12.85 0.27
CA PRO A 32 -25.68 13.46 0.12
C PRO A 32 -26.65 12.50 -0.61
N ARG A 33 -27.93 12.85 -0.62
CA ARG A 33 -28.88 12.16 -1.48
C ARG A 33 -28.61 12.55 -2.94
N PRO A 34 -28.65 11.60 -3.86
CA PRO A 34 -28.49 11.91 -5.28
C PRO A 34 -29.78 12.52 -5.84
N GLU A 35 -29.71 13.76 -6.30
CA GLU A 35 -30.77 14.45 -7.06
C GLU A 35 -30.28 14.53 -8.51
N VAL A 36 -30.40 13.42 -9.25
CA VAL A 36 -29.84 13.32 -10.58
C VAL A 36 -30.81 12.67 -11.57
N SER A 37 -30.84 13.18 -12.78
CA SER A 37 -31.67 12.67 -13.88
C SER A 37 -31.00 11.50 -14.63
N ARG A 38 -29.69 11.37 -14.53
CA ARG A 38 -28.91 10.31 -15.13
C ARG A 38 -27.91 9.77 -14.10
N PHE A 39 -28.00 8.50 -13.80
CA PHE A 39 -27.12 7.84 -12.85
C PHE A 39 -26.72 6.47 -13.36
N GLU A 40 -25.43 6.16 -13.27
CA GLU A 40 -24.90 4.83 -13.50
C GLU A 40 -23.74 4.58 -12.56
N LEU A 41 -23.84 3.53 -11.76
CA LEU A 41 -22.79 3.02 -10.89
C LEU A 41 -22.39 1.62 -11.32
N SER A 42 -21.09 1.40 -11.49
CA SER A 42 -20.48 0.08 -11.49
C SER A 42 -19.42 0.07 -10.38
N LEU A 43 -19.57 -0.85 -9.44
CA LEU A 43 -18.66 -1.05 -8.32
C LEU A 43 -18.26 -2.51 -8.30
N ALA A 44 -16.96 -2.77 -8.45
CA ALA A 44 -16.38 -4.09 -8.28
C ALA A 44 -15.39 -4.08 -7.12
N GLY A 45 -15.38 -5.15 -6.33
CA GLY A 45 -14.49 -5.30 -5.18
C GLY A 45 -13.99 -6.71 -5.01
N THR A 46 -12.74 -6.84 -4.58
CA THR A 46 -12.13 -8.10 -4.14
C THR A 46 -11.26 -7.85 -2.93
N ALA A 47 -11.11 -8.86 -2.08
CA ALA A 47 -10.26 -8.79 -0.89
C ALA A 47 -9.36 -10.02 -0.83
N TYR A 48 -8.14 -9.82 -0.35
CA TYR A 48 -7.15 -10.87 -0.16
C TYR A 48 -6.33 -10.59 1.11
N GLY A 49 -6.66 -11.29 2.20
CA GLY A 49 -6.13 -10.98 3.52
C GLY A 49 -6.45 -9.53 3.94
N PRO A 50 -5.46 -8.73 4.34
CA PRO A 50 -5.65 -7.33 4.72
C PRO A 50 -5.76 -6.38 3.52
N LEU A 51 -5.64 -6.89 2.30
CA LEU A 51 -5.65 -6.11 1.07
C LEU A 51 -7.05 -6.07 0.46
N THR A 52 -7.51 -4.89 0.08
CA THR A 52 -8.77 -4.69 -0.64
C THR A 52 -8.51 -3.91 -1.92
N ALA A 53 -9.00 -4.45 -3.04
CA ALA A 53 -9.00 -3.76 -4.33
C ALA A 53 -10.43 -3.44 -4.76
N GLN A 54 -10.65 -2.23 -5.27
CA GLN A 54 -11.96 -1.78 -5.74
C GLN A 54 -11.82 -1.05 -7.07
N ARG A 55 -12.81 -1.23 -7.94
CA ARG A 55 -12.98 -0.49 -9.19
C ARG A 55 -14.34 0.19 -9.15
N LEU A 56 -14.33 1.49 -9.24
CA LEU A 56 -15.52 2.33 -9.23
C LEU A 56 -15.65 3.03 -10.58
N ARG A 57 -16.85 2.99 -11.16
CA ARG A 57 -17.27 3.88 -12.23
C ARG A 57 -18.60 4.51 -11.84
N LEU A 58 -18.64 5.82 -11.75
CA LEU A 58 -19.78 6.61 -11.32
C LEU A 58 -20.04 7.73 -12.33
N ILE A 59 -21.16 7.68 -13.01
CA ILE A 59 -21.53 8.62 -14.07
C ILE A 59 -22.79 9.35 -13.67
N GLY A 60 -22.84 10.65 -13.97
CA GLY A 60 -24.02 11.49 -13.79
C GLY A 60 -24.30 11.87 -12.34
N TRP A 61 -23.39 11.62 -11.42
CA TRP A 61 -23.47 12.11 -10.04
C TRP A 61 -22.19 12.86 -9.66
N ASP A 62 -22.11 14.10 -10.10
CA ASP A 62 -21.10 15.04 -9.65
C ASP A 62 -21.43 15.47 -8.23
N SER A 63 -20.59 15.17 -7.28
CA SER A 63 -20.94 15.38 -5.88
C SER A 63 -19.72 15.57 -4.98
N THR A 64 -20.05 15.74 -3.71
CA THR A 64 -19.09 15.75 -2.61
C THR A 64 -19.46 14.69 -1.59
N GLY A 65 -18.44 14.19 -0.90
CA GLY A 65 -18.64 13.24 0.19
C GLY A 65 -17.57 13.44 1.25
N ALA A 66 -17.81 12.91 2.43
CA ALA A 66 -16.80 12.84 3.49
C ALA A 66 -16.44 11.38 3.75
N ASN A 67 -15.17 11.11 3.94
CA ASN A 67 -14.67 9.78 4.28
C ASN A 67 -13.55 9.89 5.32
N ASP A 68 -13.14 8.75 5.86
CA ASP A 68 -12.08 8.67 6.84
C ASP A 68 -11.18 7.46 6.52
N SER A 69 -9.91 7.74 6.34
CA SER A 69 -8.86 6.72 6.09
C SER A 69 -7.99 6.44 7.32
N THR A 70 -8.44 6.80 8.53
CA THR A 70 -7.66 6.52 9.75
C THR A 70 -7.29 5.04 9.85
N GLY A 71 -6.00 4.78 10.00
CA GLY A 71 -5.42 3.43 10.08
C GLY A 71 -5.29 2.70 8.74
N LEU A 72 -5.71 3.33 7.64
CA LEU A 72 -5.65 2.76 6.30
C LEU A 72 -4.72 3.55 5.40
N LEU A 73 -3.90 2.85 4.64
CA LEU A 73 -3.19 3.40 3.50
C LEU A 73 -3.97 3.04 2.24
N ARG A 74 -4.50 4.05 1.57
CA ARG A 74 -5.28 3.90 0.35
C ARG A 74 -4.58 4.57 -0.81
N ILE A 75 -4.36 3.82 -1.88
CA ILE A 75 -3.74 4.29 -3.11
C ILE A 75 -4.81 4.29 -4.20
N GLY A 76 -4.96 5.42 -4.89
CA GLY A 76 -5.93 5.63 -5.96
C GLY A 76 -5.30 5.76 -7.32
N CYS A 77 -6.09 5.41 -8.34
CA CYS A 77 -5.83 5.69 -9.75
C CYS A 77 -7.13 6.19 -10.37
N VAL A 78 -7.17 7.46 -10.77
CA VAL A 78 -8.30 8.00 -11.54
C VAL A 78 -8.16 7.56 -12.98
N THR A 79 -9.14 6.80 -13.46
CA THR A 79 -9.20 6.27 -14.83
C THR A 79 -10.08 7.11 -15.75
N HIS A 80 -11.00 7.89 -15.16
CA HIS A 80 -11.91 8.78 -15.86
C HIS A 80 -12.39 9.90 -14.94
N GLY A 81 -12.71 11.07 -15.52
CA GLY A 81 -13.29 12.20 -14.79
C GLY A 81 -12.30 12.93 -13.88
N ARG A 82 -12.81 13.45 -12.78
CA ARG A 82 -12.01 14.23 -11.83
C ARG A 82 -12.29 13.81 -10.40
N PHE A 83 -11.24 13.84 -9.59
CA PHE A 83 -11.29 13.57 -8.16
C PHE A 83 -10.39 14.56 -7.41
N LEU A 84 -10.90 15.09 -6.31
CA LEU A 84 -10.18 15.96 -5.40
C LEU A 84 -10.51 15.54 -3.97
N ALA A 85 -9.50 15.31 -3.15
CA ALA A 85 -9.67 15.08 -1.71
C ALA A 85 -9.02 16.22 -0.93
N ARG A 86 -9.72 16.72 0.10
CA ARG A 86 -9.23 17.79 0.98
C ARG A 86 -9.35 17.34 2.43
N SER A 87 -8.24 17.27 3.13
CA SER A 87 -8.17 17.14 4.58
C SER A 87 -7.91 18.51 5.23
N HIS A 88 -7.80 18.52 6.55
CA HIS A 88 -7.48 19.75 7.28
C HIS A 88 -6.11 20.34 6.91
N ARG A 89 -5.17 19.51 6.46
CA ARG A 89 -3.77 19.91 6.22
C ARG A 89 -3.36 19.89 4.75
N THR A 90 -4.11 19.20 3.89
CA THR A 90 -3.66 18.96 2.52
C THR A 90 -4.82 18.83 1.55
N GLU A 91 -4.54 19.16 0.30
CA GLU A 91 -5.42 18.93 -0.84
C GLU A 91 -4.70 18.00 -1.82
N VAL A 92 -5.39 16.95 -2.25
CA VAL A 92 -4.87 15.92 -3.14
C VAL A 92 -5.73 15.85 -4.39
N THR A 93 -5.16 16.19 -5.51
CA THR A 93 -5.81 15.97 -6.82
C THR A 93 -5.60 14.52 -7.26
N GLY A 94 -6.67 13.86 -7.66
CA GLY A 94 -6.60 12.51 -8.21
C GLY A 94 -5.83 12.48 -9.52
N GLY A 95 -5.01 11.45 -9.69
CA GLY A 95 -4.17 11.22 -10.86
C GLY A 95 -4.03 9.74 -11.18
N PRO A 96 -3.10 9.37 -12.06
CA PRO A 96 -2.86 7.98 -12.44
C PRO A 96 -2.26 7.11 -11.31
N ALA A 97 -1.74 7.73 -10.26
CA ALA A 97 -1.43 7.14 -8.96
C ALA A 97 -1.36 8.25 -7.93
N PHE A 98 -2.01 8.07 -6.77
CA PHE A 98 -1.97 9.02 -5.66
C PHE A 98 -2.33 8.35 -4.33
N LEU A 99 -1.80 8.87 -3.24
CA LEU A 99 -2.21 8.51 -1.89
C LEU A 99 -3.39 9.38 -1.45
N PHE A 100 -4.41 8.74 -0.90
CA PHE A 100 -5.46 9.47 -0.19
C PHE A 100 -4.91 10.13 1.08
N PRO A 101 -5.53 11.24 1.55
CA PRO A 101 -5.20 11.78 2.86
C PRO A 101 -5.38 10.72 3.96
N SER A 102 -4.47 10.69 4.92
CA SER A 102 -4.64 9.93 6.15
C SER A 102 -5.67 10.62 7.05
N GLY A 103 -6.57 9.84 7.67
CA GLY A 103 -7.61 10.39 8.52
C GLY A 103 -8.83 10.92 7.77
N PRO A 104 -9.63 11.81 8.40
CA PRO A 104 -10.83 12.39 7.81
C PRO A 104 -10.53 13.35 6.65
N TYR A 105 -11.30 13.22 5.57
CA TYR A 105 -11.22 14.12 4.41
C TYR A 105 -12.58 14.31 3.73
N ALA A 106 -12.77 15.45 3.07
CA ALA A 106 -13.83 15.67 2.11
C ALA A 106 -13.34 15.33 0.70
N ALA A 107 -14.19 14.73 -0.11
CA ALA A 107 -13.92 14.45 -1.50
C ALA A 107 -14.91 15.17 -2.40
N ARG A 108 -14.45 15.58 -3.58
CA ARG A 108 -15.27 16.08 -4.69
C ARG A 108 -14.91 15.31 -5.93
N TRP A 109 -15.89 14.93 -6.71
CA TRP A 109 -15.70 14.23 -7.97
C TRP A 109 -16.66 14.68 -9.05
N LYS A 110 -16.27 14.39 -10.27
CA LYS A 110 -17.08 14.58 -11.47
C LYS A 110 -16.86 13.42 -12.42
N ASP A 111 -17.94 12.72 -12.82
CA ASP A 111 -17.89 11.56 -13.74
C ASP A 111 -16.73 10.62 -13.42
N LEU A 112 -16.73 10.01 -12.23
CA LEU A 112 -15.57 9.38 -11.65
C LEU A 112 -15.37 7.94 -12.07
N GLY A 113 -14.23 7.64 -12.68
CA GLY A 113 -13.62 6.31 -12.72
C GLY A 113 -12.43 6.27 -11.75
N LEU A 114 -12.47 5.35 -10.78
CA LEU A 114 -11.47 5.27 -9.70
C LEU A 114 -11.17 3.82 -9.34
N ASN A 115 -9.92 3.43 -9.48
CA ASN A 115 -9.41 2.18 -8.92
C ASN A 115 -8.71 2.50 -7.59
N THR A 116 -8.95 1.68 -6.57
CA THR A 116 -8.29 1.82 -5.28
C THR A 116 -7.70 0.50 -4.80
N LEU A 117 -6.55 0.60 -4.18
CA LEU A 117 -5.92 -0.46 -3.40
C LEU A 117 -5.77 0.04 -1.97
N THR A 118 -6.23 -0.74 -1.00
CA THR A 118 -6.23 -0.36 0.41
C THR A 118 -5.57 -1.45 1.24
N VAL A 119 -4.68 -1.04 2.14
CA VAL A 119 -4.00 -1.89 3.11
C VAL A 119 -3.97 -1.18 4.47
N GLU A 120 -3.81 -1.92 5.56
CA GLU A 120 -3.59 -1.32 6.88
C GLU A 120 -2.26 -0.55 6.90
N ALA A 121 -2.30 0.71 7.37
CA ALA A 121 -1.11 1.55 7.43
C ALA A 121 -0.03 0.94 8.34
N ALA A 122 -0.43 0.30 9.43
CA ALA A 122 0.47 -0.38 10.36
C ALA A 122 1.30 -1.47 9.67
N PHE A 123 0.72 -2.21 8.72
CA PHE A 123 1.46 -3.23 7.98
C PHE A 123 2.63 -2.64 7.18
N VAL A 124 2.42 -1.50 6.51
CA VAL A 124 3.47 -0.84 5.73
C VAL A 124 4.53 -0.22 6.66
N GLU A 125 4.12 0.33 7.81
CA GLU A 125 5.03 0.86 8.83
C GLU A 125 5.89 -0.26 9.44
N ASP A 126 5.30 -1.42 9.78
CA ASP A 126 6.04 -2.55 10.34
C ASP A 126 7.03 -3.14 9.31
N HIS A 127 6.65 -3.16 8.03
CA HIS A 127 7.56 -3.53 6.95
C HIS A 127 8.74 -2.55 6.84
N ALA A 128 8.49 -1.24 6.91
CA ALA A 128 9.54 -0.21 6.93
C ALA A 128 10.46 -0.37 8.15
N ARG A 129 9.90 -0.61 9.36
CA ARG A 129 10.68 -0.89 10.57
C ARG A 129 11.60 -2.09 10.41
N ALA A 130 11.09 -3.17 9.82
CA ALA A 130 11.87 -4.37 9.56
C ALA A 130 13.04 -4.11 8.60
N LEU A 131 12.83 -3.32 7.56
CA LEU A 131 13.87 -2.96 6.58
C LEU A 131 14.96 -2.06 7.19
N ILE A 132 14.58 -1.11 8.05
CA ILE A 132 15.52 -0.20 8.73
C ILE A 132 16.21 -0.88 9.92
N GLY A 133 15.60 -1.93 10.50
CA GLY A 133 16.07 -2.57 11.74
C GLY A 133 15.77 -1.74 13.00
N ARG A 134 14.78 -0.83 12.96
CA ARG A 134 14.42 0.08 14.08
C ARG A 134 12.95 -0.08 14.47
N THR A 135 12.70 -0.45 15.71
CA THR A 135 11.34 -0.65 16.25
C THR A 135 10.63 0.66 16.63
N ASP A 136 11.39 1.74 16.85
CA ASP A 136 10.89 3.07 17.20
C ASP A 136 10.57 3.96 15.98
N PHE A 137 10.87 3.48 14.76
CA PHE A 137 10.61 4.22 13.52
C PHE A 137 9.10 4.46 13.31
N ARG A 138 8.77 5.67 12.88
CA ARG A 138 7.41 6.07 12.47
C ARG A 138 7.41 6.44 10.99
N LEU A 139 6.50 5.81 10.25
CA LEU A 139 6.33 6.07 8.83
C LEU A 139 5.40 7.26 8.63
N GLU A 140 5.90 8.30 7.98
CA GLU A 140 5.13 9.47 7.57
C GLU A 140 5.29 9.67 6.06
N PHE A 141 4.17 9.80 5.35
CA PHE A 141 4.17 10.19 3.95
C PHE A 141 4.15 11.71 3.85
N THR A 142 5.18 12.27 3.22
CA THR A 142 5.38 13.72 3.04
C THR A 142 4.80 14.23 1.72
N GLY A 143 4.37 13.31 0.83
CA GLY A 143 3.75 13.63 -0.44
C GLY A 143 2.70 12.60 -0.85
N HIS A 144 1.78 13.02 -1.73
CA HIS A 144 0.65 12.21 -2.17
C HIS A 144 0.78 11.69 -3.59
N HIS A 145 1.80 12.11 -4.34
CA HIS A 145 2.04 11.70 -5.72
C HIS A 145 3.38 10.98 -5.84
N PRO A 146 3.53 10.08 -6.83
CA PRO A 146 4.80 9.41 -7.09
C PRO A 146 5.95 10.37 -7.29
N LEU A 147 7.13 10.01 -6.80
CA LEU A 147 8.37 10.79 -6.94
C LEU A 147 8.69 11.13 -8.38
N THR A 148 8.55 10.15 -9.28
CA THR A 148 8.79 10.31 -10.72
C THR A 148 7.83 9.46 -11.53
N GLU A 149 7.80 9.68 -12.83
CA GLU A 149 7.04 8.85 -13.79
C GLU A 149 7.51 7.38 -13.78
N THR A 150 8.79 7.12 -13.56
CA THR A 150 9.34 5.76 -13.43
C THR A 150 8.81 5.06 -12.19
N HIS A 151 8.76 5.74 -11.04
CA HIS A 151 8.17 5.21 -9.81
C HIS A 151 6.67 4.95 -9.98
N ARG A 152 5.95 5.83 -10.66
CA ARG A 152 4.53 5.63 -10.97
C ARG A 152 4.32 4.35 -11.80
N LYS A 153 5.11 4.13 -12.85
CA LYS A 153 5.03 2.93 -13.69
C LYS A 153 5.35 1.66 -12.90
N TYR A 154 6.37 1.72 -12.05
CA TYR A 154 6.73 0.62 -11.16
C TYR A 154 5.57 0.24 -10.23
N TRP A 155 4.97 1.24 -9.55
CA TRP A 155 3.80 1.03 -8.72
C TRP A 155 2.65 0.38 -9.48
N GLN A 156 2.32 0.91 -10.64
CA GLN A 156 1.20 0.39 -11.46
C GLN A 156 1.44 -1.06 -11.90
N ALA A 157 2.65 -1.41 -12.30
CA ALA A 157 3.00 -2.78 -12.67
C ALA A 157 2.89 -3.74 -11.49
N THR A 158 3.41 -3.34 -10.31
CA THR A 158 3.36 -4.16 -9.09
C THR A 158 1.93 -4.33 -8.59
N ALA A 159 1.17 -3.25 -8.48
CA ALA A 159 -0.22 -3.28 -8.04
C ALA A 159 -1.11 -4.07 -9.02
N GLY A 160 -0.92 -3.87 -10.34
CA GLY A 160 -1.61 -4.61 -11.38
C GLY A 160 -1.33 -6.11 -11.30
N HIS A 161 -0.06 -6.50 -11.14
CA HIS A 161 0.30 -7.91 -10.96
C HIS A 161 -0.44 -8.55 -9.77
N VAL A 162 -0.41 -7.89 -8.61
CA VAL A 162 -1.06 -8.43 -7.41
C VAL A 162 -2.58 -8.52 -7.59
N VAL A 163 -3.20 -7.48 -8.12
CA VAL A 163 -4.66 -7.46 -8.28
C VAL A 163 -5.13 -8.45 -9.36
N GLU A 164 -4.45 -8.51 -10.50
CA GLU A 164 -4.94 -9.26 -11.67
C GLU A 164 -4.44 -10.70 -11.73
N HIS A 165 -3.33 -11.01 -11.06
CA HIS A 165 -2.73 -12.35 -11.14
C HIS A 165 -2.65 -13.08 -9.80
N VAL A 166 -2.78 -12.37 -8.67
CA VAL A 166 -2.75 -13.01 -7.33
C VAL A 166 -4.13 -12.99 -6.69
N MET A 167 -4.75 -11.82 -6.50
CA MET A 167 -6.01 -11.71 -5.75
C MET A 167 -7.18 -12.44 -6.41
N VAL A 168 -7.25 -12.45 -7.75
CA VAL A 168 -8.32 -13.11 -8.50
C VAL A 168 -8.01 -14.56 -8.87
N ASN A 169 -6.77 -14.98 -8.73
CA ASN A 169 -6.36 -16.36 -9.01
C ASN A 169 -6.62 -17.25 -7.80
N ARG A 170 -7.57 -18.18 -7.91
CA ARG A 170 -7.98 -19.05 -6.80
C ARG A 170 -6.83 -19.86 -6.20
N VAL A 171 -5.87 -20.31 -7.01
CA VAL A 171 -4.73 -21.10 -6.54
C VAL A 171 -3.76 -20.18 -5.80
N ALA A 172 -3.44 -19.03 -6.36
CA ALA A 172 -2.56 -18.04 -5.71
C ALA A 172 -3.20 -17.50 -4.41
N ALA A 173 -4.50 -17.16 -4.47
CA ALA A 173 -5.25 -16.67 -3.31
C ALA A 173 -5.38 -17.69 -2.17
N ALA A 174 -5.26 -18.98 -2.45
CA ALA A 174 -5.26 -20.02 -1.41
C ALA A 174 -3.89 -20.24 -0.74
N SER A 175 -2.82 -19.59 -1.24
CA SER A 175 -1.46 -19.76 -0.73
C SER A 175 -1.08 -18.64 0.25
N PRO A 176 -0.92 -18.92 1.56
CA PRO A 176 -0.46 -17.92 2.53
C PRO A 176 0.90 -17.33 2.19
N LEU A 177 1.79 -18.13 1.60
CA LEU A 177 3.13 -17.69 1.20
C LEU A 177 3.06 -16.63 0.07
N LEU A 178 2.22 -16.87 -0.94
CA LEU A 178 2.03 -15.92 -2.03
C LEU A 178 1.35 -14.64 -1.54
N LEU A 179 0.42 -14.73 -0.59
CA LEU A 179 -0.17 -13.57 0.07
C LEU A 179 0.91 -12.73 0.75
N GLU A 180 1.70 -13.34 1.60
CA GLU A 180 2.73 -12.64 2.36
C GLU A 180 3.75 -11.96 1.44
N GLN A 181 4.24 -12.67 0.42
CA GLN A 181 5.19 -12.09 -0.55
C GLN A 181 4.58 -10.94 -1.34
N SER A 182 3.31 -11.08 -1.75
CA SER A 182 2.61 -10.02 -2.47
C SER A 182 2.42 -8.77 -1.61
N LEU A 183 2.05 -8.93 -0.35
CA LEU A 183 1.89 -7.84 0.60
C LEU A 183 3.22 -7.12 0.86
N ARG A 184 4.30 -7.86 1.08
CA ARG A 184 5.65 -7.28 1.25
C ARG A 184 6.11 -6.55 0.00
N GLY A 185 5.88 -7.13 -1.19
CA GLY A 185 6.19 -6.49 -2.46
C GLY A 185 5.43 -5.18 -2.67
N LEU A 186 4.13 -5.16 -2.34
CA LEU A 186 3.32 -3.94 -2.37
C LEU A 186 3.79 -2.89 -1.36
N ALA A 187 4.10 -3.29 -0.13
CA ALA A 187 4.63 -2.38 0.89
C ALA A 187 5.95 -1.73 0.43
N THR A 188 6.88 -2.54 -0.10
CA THR A 188 8.12 -2.03 -0.68
C THR A 188 7.85 -1.07 -1.85
N ALA A 189 6.91 -1.41 -2.75
CA ALA A 189 6.58 -0.57 -3.88
C ALA A 189 5.99 0.78 -3.44
N VAL A 190 5.15 0.81 -2.41
CA VAL A 190 4.60 2.06 -1.83
C VAL A 190 5.72 2.91 -1.24
N LEU A 191 6.59 2.31 -0.41
CA LEU A 191 7.71 3.01 0.22
C LEU A 191 8.68 3.63 -0.80
N GLN A 192 8.91 2.96 -1.91
CA GLN A 192 9.80 3.45 -2.97
C GLN A 192 9.12 4.43 -3.92
N THR A 193 7.78 4.45 -3.98
CA THR A 193 7.05 5.26 -4.97
C THR A 193 6.69 6.64 -4.47
N PHE A 194 6.27 6.76 -3.23
CA PHE A 194 5.74 8.01 -2.68
C PHE A 194 6.72 8.66 -1.69
N PRO A 195 6.81 10.00 -1.65
CA PRO A 195 7.66 10.69 -0.69
C PRO A 195 7.30 10.32 0.76
N ASN A 196 8.27 9.89 1.55
CA ASN A 196 8.04 9.46 2.92
C ASN A 196 9.33 9.45 3.76
N SER A 197 9.19 9.38 5.08
CA SER A 197 10.30 9.39 6.04
C SER A 197 11.23 8.17 5.94
N PHE A 198 10.80 7.06 5.34
CA PHE A 198 11.66 5.89 5.12
C PHE A 198 12.76 6.19 4.09
N LEU A 199 12.45 6.93 3.02
CA LEU A 199 13.43 7.33 2.01
C LEU A 199 14.45 8.32 2.58
N GLU A 200 13.98 9.27 3.42
CA GLU A 200 14.85 10.23 4.10
C GLU A 200 15.84 9.54 5.05
N HIS A 201 15.42 8.45 5.72
CA HIS A 201 16.31 7.63 6.56
C HIS A 201 17.31 6.81 5.76
N GLY A 202 17.00 6.45 4.51
CA GLY A 202 17.93 5.76 3.60
C GLY A 202 18.99 6.69 3.01
N GLU A 203 18.73 8.00 2.99
CA GLU A 203 19.68 9.04 2.59
C GLU A 203 20.57 9.51 3.76
N ASP A 204 20.12 9.37 5.01
CA ASP A 204 21.02 9.44 6.14
C ASP A 204 21.89 8.16 6.10
N PRO A 205 23.18 8.25 5.79
CA PRO A 205 24.07 7.18 6.13
C PRO A 205 24.08 7.18 7.67
N HIS A 206 23.10 6.48 8.30
CA HIS A 206 23.44 5.91 9.59
C HIS A 206 24.74 5.18 9.31
N PRO A 207 25.81 5.56 9.96
CA PRO A 207 26.90 4.64 10.04
C PRO A 207 26.28 3.43 10.76
N SER A 208 25.85 2.41 10.03
CA SER A 208 26.09 1.05 10.46
C SER A 208 27.50 1.17 10.99
N ALA A 209 27.61 1.19 12.34
CA ALA A 209 28.89 1.44 13.01
C ALA A 209 29.91 0.67 12.21
N PRO A 210 30.91 1.34 11.59
CA PRO A 210 31.60 0.80 10.44
C PRO A 210 32.02 -0.59 10.85
N VAL A 211 31.46 -1.60 10.16
CA VAL A 211 31.79 -2.99 10.49
C VAL A 211 33.29 -2.99 10.31
N HIS A 212 33.98 -2.96 11.41
CA HIS A 212 35.41 -2.67 11.42
C HIS A 212 35.98 -3.68 10.45
N PRO A 213 36.68 -3.30 9.36
CA PRO A 213 37.14 -4.26 8.34
C PRO A 213 37.80 -5.48 8.95
N ALA A 214 38.34 -5.31 10.18
CA ALA A 214 38.85 -6.36 11.01
C ALA A 214 37.80 -7.31 11.60
N ALA A 215 36.60 -6.84 11.92
CA ALA A 215 35.51 -7.69 12.43
C ALA A 215 34.97 -8.59 11.31
N LEU A 216 34.73 -8.00 10.13
CA LEU A 216 34.31 -8.76 8.95
C LEU A 216 35.36 -9.82 8.55
N ARG A 217 36.65 -9.47 8.53
CA ARG A 217 37.71 -10.44 8.25
C ARG A 217 37.74 -11.57 9.28
N ARG A 218 37.54 -11.28 10.58
CA ARG A 218 37.47 -12.32 11.62
C ARG A 218 36.24 -13.22 11.44
N ALA A 219 35.07 -12.66 11.08
CA ALA A 219 33.88 -13.47 10.80
C ALA A 219 34.12 -14.43 9.62
N ILE A 220 34.64 -13.91 8.51
CA ILE A 220 34.97 -14.73 7.31
C ILE A 220 36.00 -15.80 7.64
N ALA A 221 37.11 -15.46 8.27
CA ALA A 221 38.15 -16.41 8.64
C ALA A 221 37.61 -17.51 9.57
N TYR A 222 36.74 -17.16 10.51
CA TYR A 222 36.08 -18.14 11.39
C TYR A 222 35.21 -19.11 10.61
N ILE A 223 34.36 -18.60 9.71
CA ILE A 223 33.50 -19.43 8.85
C ILE A 223 34.35 -20.36 7.99
N GLU A 224 35.40 -19.84 7.30
CA GLU A 224 36.25 -20.61 6.44
C GLU A 224 37.00 -21.73 7.19
N THR A 225 37.41 -21.49 8.45
CA THR A 225 38.13 -22.46 9.26
C THR A 225 37.21 -23.56 9.82
N HIS A 226 35.88 -23.27 9.99
CA HIS A 226 34.93 -24.16 10.64
C HIS A 226 33.83 -24.64 9.69
N LEU A 227 34.05 -24.63 8.37
CA LEU A 227 33.05 -25.03 7.35
C LEU A 227 32.50 -26.46 7.54
N ALA A 228 33.23 -27.34 8.20
CA ALA A 228 32.82 -28.72 8.46
C ALA A 228 32.09 -28.88 9.82
N GLU A 229 31.98 -27.83 10.62
CA GLU A 229 31.40 -27.87 11.96
C GLU A 229 29.99 -27.18 11.97
N PRO A 230 29.07 -27.59 12.86
CA PRO A 230 27.81 -26.90 13.01
C PRO A 230 28.01 -25.58 13.75
N ILE A 231 28.35 -24.52 13.01
CA ILE A 231 28.48 -23.14 13.54
C ILE A 231 27.22 -22.35 13.33
N GLY A 232 26.86 -21.51 14.31
CA GLY A 232 25.71 -20.62 14.26
C GLY A 232 26.09 -19.15 14.39
N LEU A 233 25.08 -18.29 14.30
CA LEU A 233 25.22 -16.83 14.42
C LEU A 233 25.94 -16.39 15.71
N PRO A 234 25.68 -16.99 16.90
CA PRO A 234 26.36 -16.61 18.13
C PRO A 234 27.88 -16.83 18.09
N GLU A 235 28.34 -17.96 17.54
CA GLU A 235 29.76 -18.31 17.44
C GLU A 235 30.50 -17.38 16.45
N ILE A 236 29.86 -17.09 15.31
CA ILE A 236 30.39 -16.16 14.31
C ILE A 236 30.48 -14.74 14.89
N ALA A 237 29.47 -14.30 15.62
CA ALA A 237 29.44 -12.99 16.26
C ALA A 237 30.53 -12.86 17.33
N ALA A 238 30.72 -13.90 18.15
CA ALA A 238 31.77 -13.94 19.16
C ALA A 238 33.17 -13.87 18.51
N ALA A 239 33.43 -14.63 17.46
CA ALA A 239 34.67 -14.60 16.68
C ALA A 239 34.93 -13.22 16.07
N ALA A 240 33.91 -12.57 15.58
CA ALA A 240 33.95 -11.22 15.03
C ALA A 240 34.13 -10.13 16.12
N ARG A 241 33.97 -10.47 17.40
CA ARG A 241 33.88 -9.54 18.55
C ARG A 241 32.73 -8.56 18.39
N LEU A 242 31.60 -9.06 17.92
CA LEU A 242 30.36 -8.34 17.76
C LEU A 242 29.25 -9.00 18.61
N SER A 243 28.19 -8.27 18.89
CA SER A 243 26.96 -8.93 19.33
C SER A 243 26.27 -9.64 18.16
N PRO A 244 25.41 -10.66 18.37
CA PRO A 244 24.64 -11.27 17.30
C PRO A 244 23.83 -10.26 16.47
N ARG A 245 23.34 -9.18 17.10
CA ARG A 245 22.67 -8.05 16.45
C ARG A 245 23.62 -7.18 15.60
N GLY A 246 24.90 -7.05 16.00
CA GLY A 246 25.90 -6.28 15.26
C GLY A 246 26.50 -7.04 14.09
N LEU A 247 26.19 -8.34 13.96
CA LEU A 247 26.58 -9.18 12.84
C LEU A 247 25.49 -9.25 11.76
N GLN A 248 24.24 -8.97 12.11
CA GLN A 248 23.08 -8.86 11.19
C GLN A 248 22.98 -7.47 10.59
#